data_8be31e998b4033d696d9c1b4b753584d
#
_entry.id   8be31e998b4033d696d9c1b4b753584d
#
_cell.length_a   1.000
_cell.length_b   1.000
_cell.length_c   1.000
_cell.angle_alpha   90.00
_cell.angle_beta   90.00
_cell.angle_gamma   90.00
#
_symmetry.space_group_name_H-M   'P 1'
#
loop_
_entity.id
_entity.type
_entity.pdbx_description
1 polymer ?
#
loop_
_entity_poly.entity_id
_entity_poly.type
_entity_poly.pdbx_seq_one_letter_code
_entity_poly.pdbx_strand_id
1 'polypeptide(L)'
;AYVGATYVYALQLYDANTNVVISRVPKASATDTYDLDFSGANAEHMYLLNMGHGQTFEYFTHKGLDYWWIVTKGDGTTENWGTQVGRIQFEANTEASTPYNGNTTITRLSSVSSATTSGSAYGKIHRVEAALSTTNDSNRLLLIAGIDTDLMGHFTLYDNEKVNNLLDTVDAEHGNYSCGDLTSALASDPIREIKNITNGALLNDSVQGFDISDGRAIYISGGQAKGDDHATQDTPAISKYYWGTESLVQNSLYNTNWSSQNIETEGVQISSDLYVGISYHQTMSPYSTEQNRIYRTDKSLWDE
;
A
#
# COMPACT_ATOMS: atom_id res chain seq x y z
N ALA A 1 -4.75 5.11 4.06
CA ALA A 1 -6.15 5.45 4.40
C ALA A 1 -6.96 5.67 3.13
N TYR A 2 -8.28 5.48 3.20
CA TYR A 2 -9.21 5.74 2.09
C TYR A 2 -10.33 6.68 2.55
N VAL A 3 -10.59 7.72 1.78
CA VAL A 3 -11.66 8.71 2.06
C VAL A 3 -12.82 8.47 1.11
N GLY A 4 -13.84 7.74 1.58
CA GLY A 4 -15.05 7.48 0.85
C GLY A 4 -16.06 8.64 0.88
N ALA A 5 -17.25 8.39 0.35
CA ALA A 5 -18.34 9.38 0.38
C ALA A 5 -18.88 9.60 1.79
N THR A 6 -19.04 8.53 2.57
CA THR A 6 -19.70 8.51 3.88
C THR A 6 -18.72 8.22 5.02
N TYR A 7 -17.70 7.44 4.77
CA TYR A 7 -16.74 6.98 5.78
C TYR A 7 -15.30 7.29 5.36
N VAL A 8 -14.43 7.41 6.36
CA VAL A 8 -12.98 7.34 6.20
C VAL A 8 -12.50 6.01 6.79
N TYR A 9 -11.63 5.34 6.06
CA TYR A 9 -11.06 4.04 6.43
C TYR A 9 -9.55 4.18 6.66
N ALA A 10 -9.05 3.47 7.67
CA ALA A 10 -7.63 3.36 7.93
C ALA A 10 -7.24 1.88 8.06
N LEU A 11 -6.14 1.50 7.43
CA LEU A 11 -5.45 0.23 7.67
C LEU A 11 -4.31 0.51 8.64
N GLN A 12 -4.23 -0.25 9.71
CA GLN A 12 -3.22 -0.11 10.76
C GLN A 12 -2.61 -1.46 11.10
N LEU A 13 -1.29 -1.48 11.19
CA LEU A 13 -0.54 -2.64 11.67
C LEU A 13 -0.67 -2.75 13.19
N TYR A 14 -0.79 -3.95 13.70
CA TYR A 14 -0.75 -4.23 15.12
C TYR A 14 -0.14 -5.63 15.38
N ASP A 15 0.16 -5.92 16.65
CA ASP A 15 0.68 -7.21 17.09
C ASP A 15 1.97 -7.63 16.37
N ALA A 16 3.02 -6.85 16.61
CA ALA A 16 4.39 -7.12 16.18
C ALA A 16 4.50 -7.51 14.69
N ASN A 17 4.03 -6.66 13.80
CA ASN A 17 4.09 -6.83 12.33
C ASN A 17 3.33 -8.07 11.80
N THR A 18 2.41 -8.63 12.56
CA THR A 18 1.73 -9.87 12.18
C THR A 18 0.32 -9.62 11.67
N ASN A 19 -0.41 -8.76 12.34
CA ASN A 19 -1.83 -8.56 12.12
C ASN A 19 -2.13 -7.11 11.71
N VAL A 20 -3.26 -6.91 11.05
CA VAL A 20 -3.75 -5.58 10.72
C VAL A 20 -5.20 -5.41 11.15
N VAL A 21 -5.61 -4.18 11.38
CA VAL A 21 -7.00 -3.78 11.60
C VAL A 21 -7.39 -2.75 10.55
N ILE A 22 -8.54 -2.95 9.93
CA ILE A 22 -9.20 -1.92 9.14
C ILE A 22 -10.24 -1.28 10.04
N SER A 23 -10.09 0.02 10.25
CA SER A 23 -11.04 0.82 11.03
C SER A 23 -11.75 1.80 10.11
N ARG A 24 -13.04 2.04 10.35
CA ARG A 24 -13.74 3.14 9.67
C ARG A 24 -14.51 3.99 10.66
N VAL A 25 -14.61 5.27 10.34
CA VAL A 25 -15.41 6.25 11.06
C VAL A 25 -16.25 7.07 10.08
N PRO A 26 -17.43 7.59 10.51
CA PRO A 26 -18.20 8.50 9.68
C PRO A 26 -17.35 9.71 9.30
N LYS A 27 -17.43 10.09 8.01
CA LYS A 27 -16.75 11.28 7.52
C LYS A 27 -17.39 12.52 8.09
N ALA A 28 -16.60 13.40 8.68
CA ALA A 28 -17.09 14.73 9.08
C ALA A 28 -17.51 15.56 7.86
N SER A 29 -18.45 16.48 8.05
CA SER A 29 -18.86 17.42 6.99
C SER A 29 -17.67 18.28 6.58
N ALA A 30 -17.57 18.56 5.28
CA ALA A 30 -16.44 19.17 4.60
C ALA A 30 -15.84 20.40 5.28
N THR A 31 -14.79 20.18 6.04
CA THR A 31 -13.81 21.19 6.43
C THR A 31 -12.45 20.74 5.88
N ASP A 32 -11.57 21.67 5.57
CA ASP A 32 -10.24 21.35 5.01
C ASP A 32 -9.33 20.58 5.98
N THR A 33 -9.67 20.57 7.27
CA THR A 33 -8.94 19.86 8.32
C THR A 33 -9.93 19.37 9.38
N TYR A 34 -9.86 18.07 9.71
CA TYR A 34 -10.66 17.49 10.79
C TYR A 34 -9.92 16.33 11.45
N ASP A 35 -10.17 16.14 12.73
CA ASP A 35 -9.66 15.01 13.50
C ASP A 35 -10.62 13.84 13.39
N LEU A 36 -10.05 12.63 13.20
CA LEU A 36 -10.79 11.37 13.16
C LEU A 36 -10.36 10.51 14.35
N ASP A 37 -11.31 10.08 15.14
CA ASP A 37 -11.06 9.16 16.24
C ASP A 37 -11.47 7.74 15.86
N PHE A 38 -10.49 6.95 15.43
CA PHE A 38 -10.66 5.54 15.09
C PHE A 38 -10.75 4.61 16.32
N SER A 39 -10.61 5.15 17.55
CA SER A 39 -10.82 4.42 18.80
C SER A 39 -12.15 4.75 19.48
N GLY A 40 -12.85 5.74 18.97
CA GLY A 40 -14.10 6.25 19.55
C GLY A 40 -15.30 5.32 19.35
N ALA A 41 -16.38 5.62 20.04
CA ALA A 41 -17.61 4.79 20.04
C ALA A 41 -18.30 4.67 18.67
N ASN A 42 -17.98 5.53 17.71
CA ASN A 42 -18.51 5.51 16.35
C ASN A 42 -17.58 4.80 15.36
N ALA A 43 -16.46 4.30 15.82
CA ALA A 43 -15.54 3.53 15.00
C ALA A 43 -16.02 2.08 14.88
N GLU A 44 -15.90 1.53 13.68
CA GLU A 44 -16.15 0.13 13.39
C GLU A 44 -14.85 -0.51 12.91
N HIS A 45 -14.62 -1.75 13.33
CA HIS A 45 -13.34 -2.43 13.12
C HIS A 45 -13.53 -3.77 12.41
N MET A 46 -12.53 -4.14 11.62
CA MET A 46 -12.38 -5.44 11.02
C MET A 46 -10.96 -5.92 11.29
N TYR A 47 -10.82 -7.01 12.07
CA TYR A 47 -9.54 -7.56 12.46
C TYR A 47 -9.11 -8.66 11.49
N LEU A 48 -7.84 -8.63 11.11
CA LEU A 48 -7.24 -9.47 10.09
C LEU A 48 -5.94 -10.09 10.65
N LEU A 49 -5.88 -11.42 10.70
CA LEU A 49 -4.71 -12.16 11.19
C LEU A 49 -3.78 -12.56 10.04
N ASN A 50 -2.49 -12.72 10.38
CA ASN A 50 -1.46 -13.24 9.48
C ASN A 50 -1.35 -12.47 8.15
N MET A 51 -1.62 -11.17 8.20
CA MET A 51 -1.48 -10.30 7.04
C MET A 51 -0.01 -10.02 6.74
N GLY A 52 0.79 -9.90 7.79
CA GLY A 52 2.15 -9.41 7.68
C GLY A 52 2.18 -7.88 7.53
N HIS A 53 3.39 -7.36 7.39
CA HIS A 53 3.65 -5.96 7.18
C HIS A 53 3.43 -5.59 5.71
N GLY A 54 2.56 -4.62 5.44
CA GLY A 54 2.28 -4.10 4.11
C GLY A 54 1.50 -2.79 4.20
N GLN A 55 1.62 -1.95 3.18
CA GLN A 55 1.07 -0.60 3.18
C GLN A 55 -0.02 -0.40 2.12
N THR A 56 -0.34 -1.45 1.40
CA THR A 56 -1.41 -1.46 0.38
C THR A 56 -2.78 -1.36 1.03
N PHE A 57 -3.54 -0.35 0.62
CA PHE A 57 -4.95 -0.21 0.99
C PHE A 57 -5.70 0.53 -0.13
N GLU A 58 -6.09 -0.20 -1.19
CA GLU A 58 -6.58 0.34 -2.46
C GLU A 58 -8.03 -0.03 -2.71
N TYR A 59 -8.91 0.96 -2.70
CA TYR A 59 -10.34 0.78 -2.92
C TYR A 59 -10.68 0.57 -4.40
N PHE A 60 -11.59 -0.36 -4.67
CA PHE A 60 -12.23 -0.54 -5.98
C PHE A 60 -13.64 -1.14 -5.84
N THR A 61 -14.40 -1.05 -6.93
CA THR A 61 -15.67 -1.76 -7.07
C THR A 61 -15.53 -2.87 -8.10
N HIS A 62 -16.17 -4.01 -7.84
CA HIS A 62 -16.26 -5.13 -8.77
C HIS A 62 -17.67 -5.74 -8.68
N LYS A 63 -18.36 -5.84 -9.82
CA LYS A 63 -19.76 -6.34 -9.90
C LYS A 63 -20.72 -5.67 -8.91
N GLY A 64 -20.51 -4.39 -8.65
CA GLY A 64 -21.35 -3.59 -7.75
C GLY A 64 -21.08 -3.78 -6.26
N LEU A 65 -20.02 -4.47 -5.89
CA LEU A 65 -19.56 -4.65 -4.53
C LEU A 65 -18.26 -3.87 -4.28
N ASP A 66 -18.09 -3.39 -3.05
CA ASP A 66 -16.93 -2.65 -2.59
C ASP A 66 -15.83 -3.60 -2.13
N TYR A 67 -14.62 -3.42 -2.62
CA TYR A 67 -13.44 -4.19 -2.26
C TYR A 67 -12.24 -3.28 -1.97
N TRP A 68 -11.27 -3.86 -1.28
CA TRP A 68 -9.93 -3.29 -1.10
C TRP A 68 -8.87 -4.33 -1.45
N TRP A 69 -7.83 -3.89 -2.16
CA TRP A 69 -6.58 -4.61 -2.23
C TRP A 69 -5.79 -4.36 -0.95
N ILE A 70 -5.22 -5.42 -0.41
CA ILE A 70 -4.37 -5.41 0.79
C ILE A 70 -3.24 -6.40 0.61
N VAL A 71 -2.15 -6.19 1.32
CA VAL A 71 -1.06 -7.17 1.42
C VAL A 71 -1.43 -8.23 2.46
N THR A 72 -0.99 -9.45 2.23
CA THR A 72 -1.24 -10.59 3.14
C THR A 72 -0.11 -11.60 3.12
N LYS A 73 -0.15 -12.56 4.05
CA LYS A 73 0.81 -13.65 4.21
C LYS A 73 2.24 -13.15 4.48
N GLY A 74 2.48 -12.71 5.71
CA GLY A 74 3.82 -12.38 6.19
C GLY A 74 4.83 -13.51 5.95
N ASP A 75 6.08 -13.16 5.75
CA ASP A 75 7.18 -14.06 5.42
C ASP A 75 7.76 -14.81 6.64
N GLY A 76 7.33 -14.45 7.86
CA GLY A 76 7.76 -15.04 9.12
C GLY A 76 9.11 -14.52 9.64
N THR A 77 9.68 -13.49 9.03
CA THR A 77 10.86 -12.77 9.56
C THR A 77 10.45 -11.78 10.66
N THR A 78 11.40 -11.03 11.21
CA THR A 78 11.12 -9.98 12.20
C THR A 78 10.30 -8.85 11.61
N GLU A 79 10.63 -8.43 10.39
CA GLU A 79 9.89 -7.40 9.63
C GLU A 79 8.55 -7.93 9.13
N ASN A 80 8.46 -9.25 8.93
CA ASN A 80 7.27 -10.00 8.54
C ASN A 80 6.56 -9.40 7.30
N TRP A 81 7.32 -9.01 6.27
CA TRP A 81 6.76 -8.44 5.06
C TRP A 81 5.77 -9.39 4.39
N GLY A 82 4.66 -8.84 3.95
CA GLY A 82 3.67 -9.60 3.20
C GLY A 82 4.18 -10.01 1.83
N THR A 83 3.79 -11.20 1.40
CA THR A 83 4.27 -11.86 0.17
C THR A 83 3.17 -12.17 -0.84
N GLN A 84 1.93 -11.85 -0.50
CA GLN A 84 0.75 -12.00 -1.36
C GLN A 84 -0.10 -10.73 -1.35
N VAL A 85 -0.95 -10.59 -2.36
CA VAL A 85 -1.96 -9.53 -2.44
C VAL A 85 -3.34 -10.17 -2.36
N GLY A 86 -4.18 -9.68 -1.46
CA GLY A 86 -5.55 -10.16 -1.29
C GLY A 86 -6.57 -9.09 -1.61
N ARG A 87 -7.78 -9.51 -1.99
CA ARG A 87 -8.94 -8.64 -2.04
C ARG A 87 -9.88 -8.94 -0.87
N ILE A 88 -10.46 -7.90 -0.29
CA ILE A 88 -11.31 -8.01 0.88
C ILE A 88 -12.50 -7.05 0.78
N GLN A 89 -13.65 -7.47 1.28
CA GLN A 89 -14.77 -6.58 1.58
C GLN A 89 -14.70 -6.18 3.05
N PHE A 90 -14.98 -4.91 3.37
CA PHE A 90 -15.04 -4.49 4.75
C PHE A 90 -16.30 -5.05 5.43
N GLU A 91 -16.10 -5.77 6.52
CA GLU A 91 -17.16 -6.27 7.37
C GLU A 91 -17.04 -5.64 8.75
N ALA A 92 -18.01 -4.79 9.09
CA ALA A 92 -18.00 -4.05 10.34
C ALA A 92 -18.15 -4.99 11.54
N ASN A 93 -17.46 -4.63 12.63
CA ASN A 93 -17.55 -5.30 13.92
C ASN A 93 -17.06 -6.76 13.92
N THR A 94 -16.12 -7.11 13.04
CA THR A 94 -15.33 -8.34 13.19
C THR A 94 -14.43 -8.19 14.40
N GLU A 95 -14.60 -9.04 15.39
CA GLU A 95 -13.83 -9.00 16.63
C GLU A 95 -12.48 -9.70 16.47
N ALA A 96 -11.50 -9.30 17.29
CA ALA A 96 -10.17 -9.92 17.32
C ALA A 96 -10.21 -11.42 17.70
N SER A 97 -11.28 -11.89 18.32
CA SER A 97 -11.52 -13.32 18.66
C SER A 97 -12.01 -14.18 17.47
N THR A 98 -12.57 -13.55 16.46
CA THR A 98 -13.09 -14.21 15.25
C THR A 98 -12.64 -13.49 13.99
N PRO A 99 -11.32 -13.21 13.84
CA PRO A 99 -10.83 -12.39 12.76
C PRO A 99 -10.74 -13.19 11.46
N TYR A 100 -10.69 -12.46 10.35
CA TYR A 100 -10.28 -13.04 9.07
C TYR A 100 -8.82 -13.48 9.11
N ASN A 101 -8.48 -14.51 8.36
CA ASN A 101 -7.11 -15.02 8.26
C ASN A 101 -6.62 -14.89 6.82
N GLY A 102 -5.64 -14.05 6.59
CA GLY A 102 -5.04 -13.79 5.29
C GLY A 102 -4.46 -15.02 4.58
N ASN A 103 -4.32 -16.14 5.29
CA ASN A 103 -3.85 -17.38 4.69
C ASN A 103 -4.96 -18.33 4.26
N THR A 104 -6.18 -18.18 4.80
CA THR A 104 -7.24 -19.19 4.60
C THR A 104 -8.62 -18.64 4.32
N THR A 105 -8.91 -17.37 4.66
CA THR A 105 -10.27 -16.79 4.55
C THR A 105 -10.35 -15.56 3.65
N ILE A 106 -9.27 -15.23 2.95
CA ILE A 106 -9.19 -14.10 2.02
C ILE A 106 -8.79 -14.61 0.64
N THR A 107 -9.51 -14.22 -0.40
CA THR A 107 -9.16 -14.51 -1.80
C THR A 107 -7.90 -13.74 -2.20
N ARG A 108 -6.90 -14.42 -2.77
CA ARG A 108 -5.54 -13.91 -2.90
C ARG A 108 -4.91 -14.16 -4.26
N LEU A 109 -3.97 -13.28 -4.60
CA LEU A 109 -2.95 -13.51 -5.62
C LEU A 109 -1.72 -14.11 -4.95
N SER A 110 -1.32 -15.30 -5.39
CA SER A 110 -0.13 -16.02 -4.92
C SER A 110 0.99 -16.01 -5.95
N SER A 111 2.17 -16.54 -5.58
CA SER A 111 3.31 -16.62 -6.50
C SER A 111 3.65 -15.27 -7.13
N VAL A 112 3.70 -14.21 -6.32
CA VAL A 112 3.87 -12.83 -6.81
C VAL A 112 5.16 -12.65 -7.60
N SER A 113 6.23 -13.40 -7.28
CA SER A 113 7.44 -13.40 -8.10
C SER A 113 7.23 -13.83 -9.56
N SER A 114 6.09 -14.46 -9.87
CA SER A 114 5.68 -14.81 -11.23
C SER A 114 4.79 -13.75 -11.90
N ALA A 115 4.65 -12.57 -11.30
CA ALA A 115 3.99 -11.43 -11.92
C ALA A 115 4.89 -10.83 -13.01
N THR A 116 5.03 -11.55 -14.11
CA THR A 116 5.89 -11.23 -15.26
C THR A 116 5.13 -11.46 -16.56
N THR A 117 5.69 -11.05 -17.69
CA THR A 117 5.07 -11.26 -19.00
C THR A 117 5.00 -12.74 -19.40
N SER A 118 5.93 -13.54 -18.89
CA SER A 118 5.99 -15.00 -19.18
C SER A 118 5.28 -15.85 -18.13
N GLY A 119 4.87 -15.27 -16.99
CA GLY A 119 4.38 -16.03 -15.85
C GLY A 119 5.47 -16.79 -15.08
N SER A 120 6.74 -16.61 -15.43
CA SER A 120 7.87 -17.26 -14.75
C SER A 120 8.42 -16.40 -13.61
N ALA A 121 8.83 -17.05 -12.51
CA ALA A 121 9.35 -16.34 -11.35
C ALA A 121 10.70 -15.66 -11.64
N TYR A 122 10.86 -14.40 -11.18
CA TYR A 122 12.12 -13.66 -11.27
C TYR A 122 13.08 -13.93 -10.10
N GLY A 123 12.59 -14.51 -9.01
CA GLY A 123 13.42 -14.78 -7.83
C GLY A 123 12.59 -14.98 -6.56
N LYS A 124 13.24 -14.88 -5.42
CA LYS A 124 12.59 -14.92 -4.12
C LYS A 124 12.08 -13.54 -3.75
N ILE A 125 10.79 -13.46 -3.41
CA ILE A 125 10.18 -12.22 -2.95
C ILE A 125 10.65 -11.85 -1.54
N HIS A 126 10.93 -10.58 -1.31
CA HIS A 126 11.16 -9.99 0.00
C HIS A 126 9.90 -9.28 0.48
N ARG A 127 9.30 -8.45 -0.37
CA ARG A 127 8.12 -7.63 -0.05
C ARG A 127 7.23 -7.48 -1.28
N VAL A 128 5.93 -7.40 -1.07
CA VAL A 128 4.98 -7.04 -2.13
C VAL A 128 4.09 -5.89 -1.70
N GLU A 129 3.75 -5.04 -2.66
CA GLU A 129 2.71 -4.03 -2.54
C GLU A 129 1.85 -4.01 -3.80
N ALA A 130 0.70 -3.37 -3.72
CA ALA A 130 -0.17 -3.13 -4.85
C ALA A 130 -0.69 -1.69 -4.84
N ALA A 131 -1.00 -1.16 -6.01
CA ALA A 131 -1.61 0.15 -6.17
C ALA A 131 -2.60 0.14 -7.34
N LEU A 132 -3.53 1.10 -7.33
CA LEU A 132 -4.53 1.23 -8.39
C LEU A 132 -4.48 2.61 -9.03
N SER A 133 -4.53 2.66 -10.36
CA SER A 133 -4.69 3.94 -11.06
C SER A 133 -5.99 4.64 -10.65
N THR A 134 -6.04 5.96 -10.82
CA THR A 134 -7.08 6.83 -10.21
C THR A 134 -8.44 6.77 -10.90
N THR A 135 -8.49 6.43 -12.20
CA THR A 135 -9.76 6.32 -12.92
C THR A 135 -10.65 5.21 -12.39
N ASN A 136 -11.89 5.53 -12.09
CA ASN A 136 -12.90 4.59 -11.61
C ASN A 136 -13.66 3.90 -12.75
N ASP A 137 -13.03 3.70 -13.89
CA ASP A 137 -13.64 3.04 -15.05
C ASP A 137 -13.20 1.56 -15.16
N SER A 138 -13.77 0.88 -16.15
CA SER A 138 -13.45 -0.52 -16.45
C SER A 138 -12.01 -0.77 -16.93
N ASN A 139 -11.21 0.28 -17.08
CA ASN A 139 -9.82 0.21 -17.54
C ASN A 139 -8.81 0.49 -16.43
N ARG A 140 -9.24 0.48 -15.18
CA ARG A 140 -8.37 0.74 -14.03
C ARG A 140 -7.20 -0.25 -13.99
N LEU A 141 -5.99 0.28 -13.85
CA LEU A 141 -4.78 -0.51 -13.80
C LEU A 141 -4.46 -0.93 -12.36
N LEU A 142 -4.17 -2.21 -12.18
CA LEU A 142 -3.61 -2.76 -10.95
C LEU A 142 -2.10 -2.88 -11.13
N LEU A 143 -1.34 -2.17 -10.32
CA LEU A 143 0.09 -2.34 -10.16
C LEU A 143 0.36 -3.43 -9.12
N ILE A 144 1.14 -4.43 -9.46
CA ILE A 144 1.78 -5.34 -8.50
C ILE A 144 3.25 -4.94 -8.42
N ALA A 145 3.69 -4.54 -7.24
CA ALA A 145 5.06 -4.12 -6.95
C ALA A 145 5.73 -5.17 -6.06
N GLY A 146 6.61 -5.98 -6.62
CA GLY A 146 7.41 -6.96 -5.90
C GLY A 146 8.84 -6.47 -5.71
N ILE A 147 9.36 -6.54 -4.50
CA ILE A 147 10.78 -6.33 -4.21
C ILE A 147 11.39 -7.68 -3.91
N ASP A 148 12.43 -8.07 -4.63
CA ASP A 148 13.12 -9.33 -4.39
C ASP A 148 14.23 -9.19 -3.33
N THR A 149 14.86 -10.31 -3.00
CA THR A 149 15.94 -10.35 -1.97
C THR A 149 17.24 -9.65 -2.42
N ASP A 150 17.37 -9.32 -3.70
CA ASP A 150 18.49 -8.53 -4.24
C ASP A 150 18.13 -7.04 -4.34
N LEU A 151 17.00 -6.64 -3.76
CA LEU A 151 16.46 -5.27 -3.75
C LEU A 151 16.13 -4.74 -5.16
N MET A 152 15.81 -5.65 -6.09
CA MET A 152 15.23 -5.28 -7.37
C MET A 152 13.73 -5.09 -7.21
N GLY A 153 13.22 -3.92 -7.60
CA GLY A 153 11.79 -3.66 -7.73
C GLY A 153 11.27 -4.15 -9.07
N HIS A 154 10.33 -5.06 -9.05
CA HIS A 154 9.62 -5.61 -10.21
C HIS A 154 8.19 -5.08 -10.20
N PHE A 155 7.85 -4.28 -11.19
CA PHE A 155 6.55 -3.65 -11.31
C PHE A 155 5.82 -4.19 -12.52
N THR A 156 4.61 -4.73 -12.29
CA THR A 156 3.80 -5.31 -13.35
C THR A 156 2.40 -4.73 -13.33
N LEU A 157 1.92 -4.29 -14.49
CA LEU A 157 0.60 -3.72 -14.68
C LEU A 157 -0.39 -4.73 -15.26
N TYR A 158 -1.54 -4.80 -14.62
CA TYR A 158 -2.66 -5.62 -15.03
C TYR A 158 -3.92 -4.76 -15.24
N ASP A 159 -4.84 -5.29 -16.03
CA ASP A 159 -6.23 -4.84 -16.07
C ASP A 159 -6.94 -5.33 -14.79
N ASN A 160 -7.32 -4.40 -13.91
CA ASN A 160 -7.89 -4.74 -12.61
C ASN A 160 -9.18 -5.57 -12.72
N GLU A 161 -10.04 -5.27 -13.70
CA GLU A 161 -11.29 -6.00 -13.89
C GLU A 161 -11.04 -7.44 -14.34
N LYS A 162 -10.08 -7.67 -15.25
CA LYS A 162 -9.71 -9.02 -15.65
C LYS A 162 -9.12 -9.85 -14.52
N VAL A 163 -8.26 -9.23 -13.69
CA VAL A 163 -7.72 -9.90 -12.50
C VAL A 163 -8.86 -10.31 -11.56
N ASN A 164 -9.80 -9.43 -11.29
CA ASN A 164 -10.93 -9.73 -10.41
C ASN A 164 -11.85 -10.83 -10.99
N ASN A 165 -12.09 -10.84 -12.29
CA ASN A 165 -12.83 -11.93 -12.94
C ASN A 165 -12.14 -13.28 -12.79
N LEU A 166 -10.80 -13.33 -12.82
CA LEU A 166 -10.05 -14.56 -12.56
C LEU A 166 -10.12 -14.97 -11.08
N LEU A 167 -10.02 -14.02 -10.16
CA LEU A 167 -10.18 -14.29 -8.72
C LEU A 167 -11.57 -14.81 -8.35
N ASP A 168 -12.62 -14.42 -9.06
CA ASP A 168 -13.97 -14.95 -8.84
C ASP A 168 -14.05 -16.47 -9.03
N THR A 169 -13.17 -17.05 -9.83
CA THR A 169 -13.14 -18.50 -10.05
C THR A 169 -12.68 -19.30 -8.83
N VAL A 170 -12.04 -18.64 -7.87
CA VAL A 170 -11.52 -19.25 -6.62
C VAL A 170 -12.10 -18.60 -5.37
N ASP A 171 -13.02 -17.66 -5.51
CA ASP A 171 -13.53 -16.83 -4.42
C ASP A 171 -14.39 -17.64 -3.42
N ALA A 172 -15.22 -18.53 -3.91
CA ALA A 172 -16.13 -19.35 -3.08
C ALA A 172 -15.39 -20.23 -2.06
N GLU A 173 -14.12 -20.54 -2.33
CA GLU A 173 -13.25 -21.37 -1.48
C GLU A 173 -12.22 -20.53 -0.72
N HIS A 174 -12.30 -19.20 -0.80
CA HIS A 174 -11.26 -18.28 -0.31
C HIS A 174 -9.86 -18.69 -0.78
N GLY A 175 -9.80 -19.08 -2.05
CA GLY A 175 -8.62 -19.66 -2.66
C GLY A 175 -7.56 -18.65 -3.03
N ASN A 176 -6.57 -19.11 -3.75
CA ASN A 176 -5.57 -18.24 -4.33
C ASN A 176 -5.43 -18.51 -5.83
N TYR A 177 -5.20 -17.45 -6.58
CA TYR A 177 -4.90 -17.49 -8.01
C TYR A 177 -3.43 -17.14 -8.23
N SER A 178 -2.71 -17.93 -9.00
CA SER A 178 -1.27 -17.70 -9.22
C SER A 178 -1.04 -16.49 -10.13
N CYS A 179 -0.14 -15.59 -9.78
CA CYS A 179 0.30 -14.52 -10.68
C CYS A 179 0.92 -15.06 -11.97
N GLY A 180 1.48 -16.27 -11.96
CA GLY A 180 1.97 -16.94 -13.17
C GLY A 180 0.90 -17.21 -14.22
N ASP A 181 -0.36 -17.29 -13.82
CA ASP A 181 -1.50 -17.57 -14.68
C ASP A 181 -2.26 -16.27 -15.08
N LEU A 182 -1.78 -15.09 -14.67
CA LEU A 182 -2.40 -13.79 -14.97
C LEU A 182 -2.00 -13.21 -16.34
N THR A 183 -1.29 -13.93 -17.19
CA THR A 183 -0.77 -13.38 -18.46
C THR A 183 -1.86 -12.84 -19.40
N SER A 184 -3.08 -13.36 -19.32
CA SER A 184 -4.24 -12.86 -20.08
C SER A 184 -4.79 -11.52 -19.55
N ALA A 185 -4.45 -11.14 -18.32
CA ALA A 185 -4.87 -9.91 -17.68
C ALA A 185 -3.82 -8.79 -17.75
N LEU A 186 -2.66 -9.05 -18.35
CA LEU A 186 -1.62 -8.04 -18.51
C LEU A 186 -2.13 -6.81 -19.27
N ALA A 187 -1.73 -5.64 -18.81
CA ALA A 187 -1.91 -4.38 -19.53
C ALA A 187 -0.98 -4.30 -20.74
N SER A 188 -1.13 -3.32 -21.60
CA SER A 188 -0.14 -3.00 -22.63
C SER A 188 1.14 -2.48 -21.97
N ASP A 189 2.31 -2.87 -22.46
CA ASP A 189 3.63 -2.50 -21.90
C ASP A 189 3.68 -2.66 -20.36
N PRO A 190 3.59 -3.90 -19.86
CA PRO A 190 3.20 -4.15 -18.48
C PRO A 190 4.37 -4.13 -17.49
N ILE A 191 5.63 -4.11 -17.91
CA ILE A 191 6.79 -4.35 -17.03
C ILE A 191 7.65 -3.11 -16.87
N ARG A 192 8.04 -2.85 -15.62
CA ARG A 192 9.08 -1.90 -15.22
C ARG A 192 9.95 -2.52 -14.13
N GLU A 193 11.26 -2.32 -14.19
CA GLU A 193 12.18 -2.74 -13.15
C GLU A 193 13.00 -1.55 -12.64
N ILE A 194 13.28 -1.54 -11.35
CA ILE A 194 14.10 -0.53 -10.68
C ILE A 194 15.13 -1.24 -9.81
N LYS A 195 16.43 -1.05 -10.12
CA LYS A 195 17.53 -1.65 -9.38
C LYS A 195 17.77 -0.94 -8.06
N ASN A 196 18.13 -1.69 -7.02
CA ASN A 196 18.46 -1.19 -5.70
C ASN A 196 17.38 -0.23 -5.15
N ILE A 197 16.11 -0.63 -5.27
CA ILE A 197 14.99 0.25 -4.97
C ILE A 197 14.98 0.80 -3.53
N THR A 198 15.56 0.05 -2.59
CA THR A 198 15.68 0.47 -1.18
C THR A 198 17.12 0.78 -0.77
N ASN A 199 18.04 0.90 -1.74
CA ASN A 199 19.44 1.16 -1.47
C ASN A 199 20.08 1.96 -2.63
N GLY A 200 20.00 3.26 -2.57
CA GLY A 200 20.61 4.19 -3.53
C GLY A 200 19.75 4.58 -4.73
N ALA A 201 18.58 3.97 -4.95
CA ALA A 201 17.69 4.35 -6.04
C ALA A 201 16.69 5.44 -5.62
N LEU A 202 16.39 5.53 -4.34
CA LEU A 202 15.41 6.47 -3.77
C LEU A 202 16.10 7.49 -2.88
N LEU A 203 15.50 8.66 -2.79
CA LEU A 203 15.84 9.62 -1.76
C LEU A 203 15.57 8.99 -0.38
N ASN A 204 16.54 8.97 0.51
CA ASN A 204 16.54 8.36 1.84
C ASN A 204 16.46 6.82 1.86
N ASP A 205 16.75 6.14 0.76
CA ASP A 205 16.87 4.67 0.70
C ASP A 205 15.70 3.89 1.34
N SER A 206 14.50 4.47 1.33
CA SER A 206 13.33 3.97 2.05
C SER A 206 12.13 3.83 1.12
N VAL A 207 11.34 2.77 1.32
CA VAL A 207 10.06 2.53 0.66
C VAL A 207 8.98 2.40 1.72
N GLN A 208 8.07 3.39 1.78
CA GLN A 208 6.98 3.42 2.75
C GLN A 208 5.60 3.25 2.10
N GLY A 209 5.47 3.47 0.80
CA GLY A 209 4.25 3.22 0.07
C GLY A 209 4.42 3.41 -1.43
N PHE A 210 3.47 2.84 -2.17
CA PHE A 210 3.40 2.94 -3.63
C PHE A 210 2.04 3.44 -4.06
N ASP A 211 2.02 4.20 -5.13
CA ASP A 211 0.82 4.47 -5.90
C ASP A 211 1.15 4.66 -7.38
N ILE A 212 0.14 4.60 -8.24
CA ILE A 212 0.28 4.76 -9.68
C ILE A 212 -0.74 5.74 -10.25
N SER A 213 -0.27 6.68 -11.05
CA SER A 213 -1.15 7.59 -11.79
C SER A 213 -1.76 6.93 -13.03
N ASP A 214 -2.84 7.52 -13.57
CA ASP A 214 -3.42 7.09 -14.86
C ASP A 214 -2.43 7.17 -16.02
N GLY A 215 -1.47 8.09 -15.95
CA GLY A 215 -0.35 8.20 -16.87
C GLY A 215 0.77 7.16 -16.64
N ARG A 216 0.55 6.20 -15.75
CA ARG A 216 1.49 5.12 -15.39
C ARG A 216 2.78 5.62 -14.74
N ALA A 217 2.78 6.76 -14.07
CA ALA A 217 3.91 7.12 -13.23
C ALA A 217 3.75 6.43 -11.86
N ILE A 218 4.82 5.78 -11.40
CA ILE A 218 4.90 5.16 -10.08
C ILE A 218 5.34 6.23 -9.09
N TYR A 219 4.61 6.39 -8.00
CA TYR A 219 4.99 7.25 -6.88
C TYR A 219 5.37 6.37 -5.70
N ILE A 220 6.49 6.71 -5.07
CA ILE A 220 7.04 5.97 -3.93
C ILE A 220 7.32 6.98 -2.82
N SER A 221 6.71 6.79 -1.67
CA SER A 221 7.01 7.56 -0.47
C SER A 221 8.16 6.92 0.30
N GLY A 222 8.96 7.73 0.98
CA GLY A 222 10.10 7.27 1.78
C GLY A 222 10.46 8.26 2.88
N GLY A 223 11.20 7.77 3.86
CA GLY A 223 11.68 8.50 5.03
C GLY A 223 11.24 7.85 6.33
N GLN A 224 12.20 7.35 7.10
CA GLN A 224 11.99 6.64 8.37
C GLN A 224 12.10 7.60 9.56
N ALA A 225 11.33 7.33 10.60
CA ALA A 225 11.50 7.95 11.90
C ALA A 225 12.80 7.46 12.56
N LYS A 226 13.32 8.24 13.50
CA LYS A 226 14.31 7.74 14.44
C LYS A 226 13.70 6.64 15.29
N GLY A 227 14.44 5.55 15.45
CA GLY A 227 14.05 4.39 16.23
C GLY A 227 15.27 3.73 16.87
N ASP A 228 15.07 2.54 17.46
CA ASP A 228 16.16 1.78 18.06
C ASP A 228 17.17 1.29 17.01
N ASP A 229 16.69 0.98 15.80
CA ASP A 229 17.50 0.50 14.68
C ASP A 229 17.84 1.60 13.65
N HIS A 230 17.33 2.82 13.84
CA HIS A 230 17.54 3.96 12.94
C HIS A 230 17.90 5.22 13.74
N ALA A 231 19.19 5.55 13.78
CA ALA A 231 19.73 6.54 14.70
C ALA A 231 19.28 7.99 14.44
N THR A 232 18.88 8.31 13.20
CA THR A 232 18.49 9.65 12.77
C THR A 232 17.22 9.58 11.93
N GLN A 233 16.33 10.55 12.12
CA GLN A 233 15.17 10.70 11.26
C GLN A 233 15.57 11.10 9.85
N ASP A 234 14.95 10.49 8.84
CA ASP A 234 15.07 10.91 7.46
C ASP A 234 14.10 12.07 7.14
N THR A 235 14.46 12.86 6.12
CA THR A 235 13.51 13.83 5.59
C THR A 235 12.46 13.11 4.76
N PRO A 236 11.15 13.28 5.03
CA PRO A 236 10.10 12.72 4.19
C PRO A 236 10.28 13.09 2.72
N ALA A 237 10.11 12.12 1.83
CA ALA A 237 10.32 12.32 0.41
C ALA A 237 9.33 11.51 -0.43
N ILE A 238 9.12 11.97 -1.66
CA ILE A 238 8.39 11.23 -2.68
C ILE A 238 9.21 11.18 -3.96
N SER A 239 9.31 9.99 -4.52
CA SER A 239 9.97 9.71 -5.79
C SER A 239 8.92 9.34 -6.82
N LYS A 240 8.99 9.94 -8.02
CA LYS A 240 8.13 9.64 -9.16
C LYS A 240 8.97 9.05 -10.29
N TYR A 241 8.67 7.82 -10.66
CA TYR A 241 9.23 7.15 -11.82
C TYR A 241 8.23 7.16 -12.98
N TYR A 242 8.65 7.66 -14.13
CA TYR A 242 7.87 7.58 -15.34
C TYR A 242 7.96 6.16 -15.94
N TRP A 243 6.82 5.57 -16.31
CA TRP A 243 6.75 4.17 -16.73
C TRP A 243 7.59 3.85 -17.96
N GLY A 244 7.44 4.62 -19.00
CA GLY A 244 8.09 4.37 -20.30
C GLY A 244 9.52 4.92 -20.43
N THR A 245 10.09 5.53 -19.39
CA THR A 245 11.42 6.13 -19.40
C THR A 245 12.16 5.76 -18.12
N GLU A 246 13.47 6.06 -18.05
CA GLU A 246 14.22 5.95 -16.80
C GLU A 246 14.19 7.25 -16.00
N SER A 247 13.34 8.20 -16.39
CA SER A 247 13.23 9.48 -15.72
C SER A 247 12.69 9.33 -14.31
N LEU A 248 13.36 9.99 -13.38
CA LEU A 248 13.05 10.01 -11.97
C LEU A 248 13.03 11.45 -11.49
N VAL A 249 11.94 11.84 -10.82
CA VAL A 249 11.85 13.12 -10.09
C VAL A 249 11.70 12.80 -8.62
N GLN A 250 12.56 13.37 -7.78
CA GLN A 250 12.57 13.16 -6.32
C GLN A 250 12.50 14.49 -5.61
N ASN A 251 11.52 14.65 -4.73
CA ASN A 251 11.36 15.85 -3.93
C ASN A 251 11.16 15.50 -2.46
N SER A 252 11.88 16.22 -1.61
CA SER A 252 11.66 16.22 -0.18
C SER A 252 10.37 16.95 0.15
N LEU A 253 9.59 16.38 1.04
CA LEU A 253 8.46 17.05 1.64
C LEU A 253 8.95 17.95 2.78
N TYR A 254 8.37 19.12 2.89
CA TYR A 254 8.74 20.07 3.92
C TYR A 254 7.53 20.66 4.64
N ASN A 255 7.60 20.64 5.96
CA ASN A 255 6.67 21.36 6.81
C ASN A 255 7.46 21.97 7.99
N THR A 256 7.29 23.26 8.23
CA THR A 256 7.99 23.98 9.31
C THR A 256 7.80 23.36 10.70
N ASN A 257 6.67 22.65 10.90
CA ASN A 257 6.37 22.01 12.18
C ASN A 257 7.11 20.68 12.39
N TRP A 258 7.80 20.15 11.37
CA TRP A 258 8.46 18.85 11.46
C TRP A 258 9.87 18.89 12.05
N SER A 259 10.50 20.06 12.09
CA SER A 259 11.91 20.21 12.52
C SER A 259 12.19 19.76 13.97
N SER A 260 11.17 19.67 14.81
CA SER A 260 11.28 19.24 16.21
C SER A 260 10.52 17.94 16.51
N GLN A 261 10.01 17.28 15.48
CA GLN A 261 9.21 16.07 15.59
C GLN A 261 10.02 14.85 15.13
N ASN A 262 9.67 13.68 15.66
CA ASN A 262 10.14 12.39 15.12
C ASN A 262 9.03 11.83 14.24
N ILE A 263 9.23 11.84 12.92
CA ILE A 263 8.20 11.50 11.94
C ILE A 263 8.66 10.44 10.97
N GLU A 264 7.71 9.67 10.49
CA GLU A 264 7.86 8.67 9.43
C GLU A 264 6.87 8.94 8.31
N THR A 265 7.33 8.78 7.09
CA THR A 265 6.46 8.81 5.93
C THR A 265 5.74 7.48 5.82
N GLU A 266 4.46 7.52 5.54
CA GLU A 266 3.62 6.35 5.33
C GLU A 266 3.19 6.24 3.86
N GLY A 267 2.06 5.58 3.60
CA GLY A 267 1.51 5.43 2.27
C GLY A 267 1.30 6.75 1.53
N VAL A 268 1.43 6.69 0.23
CA VAL A 268 1.14 7.76 -0.72
C VAL A 268 -0.12 7.39 -1.51
N GLN A 269 -0.93 8.39 -1.87
CA GLN A 269 -2.10 8.21 -2.72
C GLN A 269 -2.25 9.37 -3.69
N ILE A 270 -2.50 9.03 -4.95
CA ILE A 270 -2.69 9.98 -6.05
C ILE A 270 -4.16 10.08 -6.40
N SER A 271 -4.63 11.32 -6.55
CA SER A 271 -5.91 11.63 -7.18
C SER A 271 -5.76 12.90 -8.03
N SER A 272 -6.63 13.90 -7.91
CA SER A 272 -6.36 15.25 -8.42
C SER A 272 -5.11 15.87 -7.79
N ASP A 273 -4.87 15.57 -6.52
CA ASP A 273 -3.71 15.96 -5.73
C ASP A 273 -2.91 14.73 -5.30
N LEU A 274 -1.80 14.93 -4.63
CA LEU A 274 -1.02 13.91 -3.97
C LEU A 274 -1.26 13.96 -2.45
N TYR A 275 -1.58 12.81 -1.88
CA TYR A 275 -1.76 12.67 -0.44
C TYR A 275 -0.66 11.78 0.13
N VAL A 276 -0.16 12.13 1.30
CA VAL A 276 0.87 11.37 2.00
C VAL A 276 0.51 11.22 3.48
N GLY A 277 0.65 10.02 3.99
CA GLY A 277 0.56 9.73 5.41
C GLY A 277 1.86 10.09 6.12
N ILE A 278 1.76 10.68 7.30
CA ILE A 278 2.88 10.95 8.20
C ILE A 278 2.50 10.45 9.59
N SER A 279 3.29 9.54 10.12
CA SER A 279 3.23 9.09 11.51
C SER A 279 4.16 9.94 12.37
N TYR A 280 3.68 10.32 13.53
CA TYR A 280 4.43 11.05 14.55
C TYR A 280 4.76 10.09 15.67
N HIS A 281 6.02 10.00 16.00
CA HIS A 281 6.55 9.11 17.03
C HIS A 281 7.11 9.88 18.20
N GLN A 282 7.21 9.24 19.36
CA GLN A 282 7.97 9.76 20.48
C GLN A 282 9.43 9.99 20.07
N THR A 283 10.03 11.04 20.62
CA THR A 283 11.44 11.38 20.31
C THR A 283 12.46 10.56 21.09
N MET A 284 11.98 9.74 22.03
CA MET A 284 12.76 8.85 22.87
C MET A 284 12.12 7.46 22.92
N SER A 285 12.95 6.43 23.16
CA SER A 285 12.48 5.05 23.35
C SER A 285 11.30 5.01 24.37
N PRO A 286 10.22 4.28 24.06
CA PRO A 286 10.07 3.23 23.04
C PRO A 286 9.71 3.70 21.62
N TYR A 287 9.79 4.97 21.29
CA TYR A 287 9.50 5.54 19.96
C TYR A 287 8.11 5.18 19.40
N SER A 288 7.15 4.94 20.28
CA SER A 288 5.79 4.57 19.87
C SER A 288 5.13 5.70 19.07
N THR A 289 4.25 5.32 18.16
CA THR A 289 3.43 6.26 17.37
C THR A 289 2.45 6.97 18.29
N GLU A 290 2.42 8.30 18.20
CA GLU A 290 1.54 9.17 18.98
C GLU A 290 0.36 9.67 18.14
N GLN A 291 0.60 9.91 16.84
CA GLN A 291 -0.42 10.48 15.95
C GLN A 291 -0.12 10.13 14.50
N ASN A 292 -1.16 9.97 13.70
CA ASN A 292 -1.07 9.86 12.24
C ASN A 292 -1.80 11.04 11.60
N ARG A 293 -1.21 11.59 10.53
CA ARG A 293 -1.82 12.66 9.74
C ARG A 293 -1.73 12.36 8.25
N ILE A 294 -2.71 12.83 7.49
CA ILE A 294 -2.68 12.81 6.03
C ILE A 294 -2.50 14.25 5.55
N TYR A 295 -1.48 14.47 4.76
CA TYR A 295 -1.20 15.76 4.13
C TYR A 295 -1.53 15.71 2.65
N ARG A 296 -2.06 16.81 2.16
CA ARG A 296 -2.27 17.05 0.73
C ARG A 296 -1.17 17.99 0.21
N THR A 297 -0.60 17.66 -0.92
CA THR A 297 0.35 18.49 -1.64
C THR A 297 0.01 18.51 -3.13
N ASP A 298 0.46 19.56 -3.82
CA ASP A 298 0.29 19.68 -5.27
C ASP A 298 1.21 18.70 -5.98
N LYS A 299 0.63 17.76 -6.73
CA LYS A 299 1.39 16.76 -7.47
C LYS A 299 2.21 17.34 -8.64
N SER A 300 1.90 18.56 -9.09
CA SER A 300 2.66 19.24 -10.15
C SER A 300 4.12 19.51 -9.77
N LEU A 301 4.45 19.47 -8.47
CA LEU A 301 5.84 19.54 -7.99
C LEU A 301 6.71 18.37 -8.50
N TRP A 302 6.08 17.31 -9.02
CA TRP A 302 6.76 16.15 -9.61
C TRP A 302 6.58 16.05 -11.13
N ASP A 303 6.06 17.08 -11.80
CA ASP A 303 5.71 17.10 -13.24
C ASP A 303 6.78 17.83 -14.10
N GLU A 304 8.09 17.70 -13.80
CA GLU A 304 9.15 18.25 -14.64
C GLU A 304 9.53 17.35 -15.82
#